data_5bb198befa768a022228fef702d84916
#
_entry.id   5bb198befa768a022228fef702d84916
#
_cell.length_a   1.000
_cell.length_b   1.000
_cell.length_c   1.000
_cell.angle_alpha   90.00
_cell.angle_beta   90.00
_cell.angle_gamma   90.00
#
_symmetry.space_group_name_H-M   'P 1'
#
loop_
_entity.id
_entity.type
_entity.pdbx_description
1 polymer ?
#
loop_
_entity_poly.entity_id
_entity_poly.type
_entity_poly.pdbx_seq_one_letter_code
_entity_poly.pdbx_strand_id
1 'polypeptide(L)'
;FYNQQCSFVGQRNYLGNQKTFYSNLIFESIFGNTNHKYKTGASFLYDDFDENYLTQNFKRTETVPGLFFEYTLTGLKYTLVAGARTDFHNLAGTQFTPRLNFKYDISPKTILRLSAGKGFRTANIFAENQQYFASNRQIEILGNGGNIYDLKPEIAWNYGASLQQEFKFFNRKATLVADFFRTDFQDQVLADLDISPN
;
A
#
# COMPACT_ATOMS: atom_id res chain seq x y z
N PHE A 1 5.18 1.44 -19.25
CA PHE A 1 4.71 2.80 -19.43
C PHE A 1 3.18 2.81 -19.48
N TYR A 2 2.58 3.71 -18.74
CA TYR A 2 1.12 3.83 -18.61
C TYR A 2 0.74 5.32 -18.69
N ASN A 3 -0.36 5.61 -19.39
CA ASN A 3 -0.94 6.95 -19.47
C ASN A 3 -2.44 6.84 -19.22
N GLN A 4 -2.94 7.56 -18.23
CA GLN A 4 -4.34 7.60 -17.86
C GLN A 4 -4.86 9.03 -17.89
N GLN A 5 -6.07 9.19 -18.40
CA GLN A 5 -6.83 10.43 -18.33
C GLN A 5 -8.15 10.17 -17.63
N CYS A 6 -8.48 11.02 -16.67
CA CYS A 6 -9.76 11.04 -16.00
C CYS A 6 -10.35 12.45 -16.09
N SER A 7 -11.63 12.55 -16.41
CA SER A 7 -12.32 13.83 -16.47
C SER A 7 -13.72 13.72 -15.91
N PHE A 8 -14.15 14.77 -15.22
CA PHE A 8 -15.53 14.99 -14.79
C PHE A 8 -15.97 16.38 -15.29
N VAL A 9 -17.07 16.42 -16.02
CA VAL A 9 -17.62 17.63 -16.62
C VAL A 9 -18.95 17.95 -15.96
N GLY A 10 -19.08 19.14 -15.40
CA GLY A 10 -20.27 19.60 -14.68
C GLY A 10 -20.04 20.98 -14.09
N GLN A 11 -20.72 21.33 -13.01
CA GLN A 11 -20.46 22.58 -12.28
C GLN A 11 -19.05 22.59 -11.65
N ARG A 12 -18.45 21.41 -11.47
CA ARG A 12 -17.08 21.22 -10.92
C ARG A 12 -16.27 20.39 -11.89
N ASN A 13 -15.65 21.09 -12.82
CA ASN A 13 -14.80 20.44 -13.81
C ASN A 13 -13.52 19.93 -13.14
N TYR A 14 -13.22 18.68 -13.38
CA TYR A 14 -11.95 18.05 -13.05
C TYR A 14 -11.37 17.39 -14.32
N LEU A 15 -10.09 17.61 -14.55
CA LEU A 15 -9.33 16.95 -15.60
C LEU A 15 -8.00 16.51 -15.00
N GLY A 16 -7.75 15.21 -14.95
CA GLY A 16 -6.51 14.61 -14.47
C GLY A 16 -5.83 13.81 -15.56
N ASN A 17 -4.56 14.07 -15.78
CA ASN A 17 -3.68 13.27 -16.62
C ASN A 17 -2.57 12.70 -15.74
N GLN A 18 -2.29 11.41 -15.88
CA GLN A 18 -1.19 10.74 -15.23
C GLN A 18 -0.36 9.97 -16.25
N LYS A 19 0.96 10.11 -16.18
CA LYS A 19 1.90 9.32 -16.96
C LYS A 19 2.82 8.60 -16.01
N THR A 20 2.84 7.28 -16.10
CA THR A 20 3.63 6.42 -15.22
C THR A 20 4.67 5.64 -15.99
N PHE A 21 5.89 5.64 -15.49
CA PHE A 21 6.94 4.70 -15.87
C PHE A 21 7.39 3.93 -14.63
N TYR A 22 7.35 2.61 -14.71
CA TYR A 22 7.83 1.74 -13.64
C TYR A 22 8.82 0.72 -14.17
N SER A 23 9.94 0.57 -13.45
CA SER A 23 10.96 -0.45 -13.70
C SER A 23 11.29 -1.17 -12.41
N ASN A 24 11.49 -2.47 -12.48
CA ASN A 24 11.84 -3.30 -11.33
C ASN A 24 12.86 -4.37 -11.74
N LEU A 25 13.96 -4.44 -11.02
CA LEU A 25 14.99 -5.47 -11.15
C LEU A 25 14.98 -6.33 -9.90
N ILE A 26 14.82 -7.65 -10.08
CA ILE A 26 14.77 -8.61 -8.98
C ILE A 26 15.84 -9.66 -9.21
N PHE A 27 16.65 -9.87 -8.19
CA PHE A 27 17.60 -10.98 -8.10
C PHE A 27 17.18 -11.94 -6.99
N GLU A 28 17.08 -13.20 -7.29
CA GLU A 28 16.74 -14.26 -6.34
C GLU A 28 17.83 -15.32 -6.32
N SER A 29 18.24 -15.74 -5.12
CA SER A 29 19.22 -16.78 -4.92
C SER A 29 19.05 -17.48 -3.57
N ILE A 30 19.94 -18.39 -3.25
CA ILE A 30 19.93 -19.17 -2.01
C ILE A 30 21.24 -18.97 -1.23
N PHE A 31 21.17 -19.09 0.10
CA PHE A 31 22.34 -19.16 0.97
C PHE A 31 22.58 -20.61 1.39
N GLY A 32 23.59 -21.26 0.84
CA GLY A 32 24.00 -22.62 1.21
C GLY A 32 23.03 -23.71 0.74
N ASN A 33 21.78 -23.68 1.19
CA ASN A 33 20.76 -24.67 0.81
C ASN A 33 19.40 -24.01 0.50
N THR A 34 18.47 -24.78 -0.06
CA THR A 34 17.16 -24.32 -0.51
C THR A 34 16.21 -23.84 0.60
N ASN A 35 16.57 -24.09 1.88
CA ASN A 35 15.81 -23.59 3.03
C ASN A 35 16.05 -22.10 3.28
N HIS A 36 17.13 -21.56 2.74
CA HIS A 36 17.56 -20.18 2.90
C HIS A 36 17.55 -19.48 1.56
N LYS A 37 16.45 -18.79 1.24
CA LYS A 37 16.30 -18.02 0.01
C LYS A 37 16.35 -16.55 0.31
N TYR A 38 16.87 -15.78 -0.63
CA TYR A 38 16.79 -14.33 -0.55
C TYR A 38 16.44 -13.71 -1.90
N LYS A 39 15.75 -12.59 -1.83
CA LYS A 39 15.47 -11.72 -2.96
C LYS A 39 15.98 -10.33 -2.63
N THR A 40 16.62 -9.72 -3.59
CA THR A 40 17.03 -8.32 -3.50
C THR A 40 16.79 -7.64 -4.83
N GLY A 41 16.69 -6.35 -4.81
CA GLY A 41 16.49 -5.64 -6.06
C GLY A 41 16.35 -4.15 -5.89
N ALA A 42 16.18 -3.51 -7.04
CA ALA A 42 15.96 -2.09 -7.17
C ALA A 42 14.72 -1.83 -8.01
N SER A 43 14.01 -0.79 -7.69
CA SER A 43 12.88 -0.32 -8.49
C SER A 43 13.00 1.17 -8.74
N PHE A 44 12.34 1.63 -9.78
CA PHE A 44 12.23 3.04 -10.10
C PHE A 44 10.79 3.32 -10.56
N LEU A 45 10.13 4.23 -9.88
CA LEU A 45 8.84 4.77 -10.26
C LEU A 45 9.00 6.24 -10.66
N TYR A 46 8.41 6.59 -11.77
CA TYR A 46 8.24 7.96 -12.24
C TYR A 46 6.77 8.18 -12.55
N ASP A 47 6.16 9.13 -11.87
CA ASP A 47 4.79 9.57 -12.09
C ASP A 47 4.76 11.06 -12.36
N ASP A 48 4.12 11.45 -13.46
CA ASP A 48 3.85 12.83 -13.82
C ASP A 48 2.34 13.07 -13.80
N PHE A 49 1.91 13.94 -12.89
CA PHE A 49 0.52 14.30 -12.68
C PHE A 49 0.28 15.73 -13.15
N ASP A 50 -0.77 15.92 -13.95
CA ASP A 50 -1.32 17.21 -14.34
C ASP A 50 -2.82 17.21 -14.05
N GLU A 51 -3.20 17.81 -12.94
CA GLU A 51 -4.58 17.81 -12.45
C GLU A 51 -5.11 19.23 -12.40
N ASN A 52 -6.26 19.43 -13.04
CA ASN A 52 -6.98 20.70 -13.05
C ASN A 52 -8.33 20.51 -12.34
N TYR A 53 -8.53 21.23 -11.27
CA TYR A 53 -9.80 21.27 -10.56
C TYR A 53 -10.31 22.70 -10.49
N LEU A 54 -11.46 22.96 -11.14
CA LEU A 54 -12.00 24.30 -11.36
C LEU A 54 -10.96 25.21 -12.05
N THR A 55 -10.46 26.23 -11.34
CA THR A 55 -9.45 27.19 -11.81
C THR A 55 -8.04 26.88 -11.26
N GLN A 56 -7.91 25.86 -10.43
CA GLN A 56 -6.64 25.47 -9.81
C GLN A 56 -5.97 24.36 -10.60
N ASN A 57 -4.66 24.48 -10.76
CA ASN A 57 -3.84 23.46 -11.39
C ASN A 57 -2.88 22.86 -10.36
N PHE A 58 -2.90 21.54 -10.26
CA PHE A 58 -2.01 20.75 -9.39
C PHE A 58 -1.09 19.93 -10.29
N LYS A 59 0.13 20.41 -10.47
CA LYS A 59 1.18 19.68 -11.19
C LYS A 59 2.20 19.16 -10.22
N ARG A 60 2.53 17.89 -10.37
CA ARG A 60 3.63 17.29 -9.61
C ARG A 60 4.26 16.16 -10.39
N THR A 61 5.55 15.99 -10.15
CA THR A 61 6.31 14.85 -10.64
C THR A 61 6.86 14.09 -9.44
N GLU A 62 6.53 12.81 -9.36
CA GLU A 62 7.01 11.91 -8.32
C GLU A 62 8.09 11.00 -8.90
N THR A 63 9.24 10.95 -8.25
CA THR A 63 10.35 10.05 -8.59
C THR A 63 10.70 9.25 -7.35
N VAL A 64 10.63 7.93 -7.47
CA VAL A 64 10.78 7.03 -6.32
C VAL A 64 11.72 5.88 -6.68
N PRO A 65 13.05 6.11 -6.65
CA PRO A 65 13.99 4.99 -6.62
C PRO A 65 13.82 4.23 -5.31
N GLY A 66 13.86 2.91 -5.38
CA GLY A 66 13.68 2.03 -4.22
C GLY A 66 14.63 0.85 -4.25
N LEU A 67 15.02 0.41 -3.05
CA LEU A 67 15.83 -0.79 -2.83
C LEU A 67 15.08 -1.70 -1.88
N PHE A 68 15.18 -3.02 -2.09
CA PHE A 68 14.58 -3.98 -1.18
C PHE A 68 15.45 -5.22 -0.96
N PHE A 69 15.24 -5.83 0.18
CA PHE A 69 15.78 -7.13 0.53
C PHE A 69 14.69 -7.95 1.24
N GLU A 70 14.58 -9.22 0.88
CA GLU A 70 13.69 -10.19 1.49
C GLU A 70 14.44 -11.49 1.72
N TYR A 71 14.29 -12.05 2.91
CA TYR A 71 14.85 -13.35 3.28
C TYR A 71 13.75 -14.31 3.66
N THR A 72 13.80 -15.51 3.11
CA THR A 72 12.89 -16.62 3.41
C THR A 72 13.66 -17.76 4.05
N LEU A 73 13.23 -18.13 5.25
CA LEU A 73 13.70 -19.31 5.98
C LEU A 73 12.58 -20.35 6.03
N THR A 74 12.86 -21.55 5.51
CA THR A 74 11.91 -22.66 5.52
C THR A 74 12.45 -23.79 6.40
N GLY A 75 11.76 -24.09 7.48
CA GLY A 75 12.02 -25.25 8.33
C GLY A 75 10.98 -26.37 8.08
N LEU A 76 11.07 -27.45 8.85
CA LEU A 76 10.15 -28.58 8.72
C LEU A 76 8.69 -28.22 9.01
N LYS A 77 8.47 -27.30 9.97
CA LYS A 77 7.12 -26.90 10.43
C LYS A 77 6.87 -25.41 10.32
N TYR A 78 7.82 -24.62 9.83
CA TYR A 78 7.67 -23.18 9.78
C TYR A 78 8.26 -22.59 8.51
N THR A 79 7.71 -21.46 8.14
CA THR A 79 8.28 -20.57 7.12
C THR A 79 8.26 -19.16 7.67
N LEU A 80 9.42 -18.51 7.66
CA LEU A 80 9.60 -17.12 8.02
C LEU A 80 10.00 -16.33 6.76
N VAL A 81 9.31 -15.25 6.49
CA VAL A 81 9.68 -14.28 5.46
C VAL A 81 9.86 -12.93 6.12
N ALA A 82 11.09 -12.43 6.13
CA ALA A 82 11.43 -11.11 6.65
C ALA A 82 11.95 -10.25 5.51
N GLY A 83 11.42 -9.06 5.35
CA GLY A 83 11.83 -8.15 4.29
C GLY A 83 11.80 -6.69 4.74
N ALA A 84 12.55 -5.89 4.03
CA ALA A 84 12.55 -4.45 4.19
C ALA A 84 12.74 -3.79 2.82
N ARG A 85 12.07 -2.67 2.65
CA ARG A 85 12.19 -1.83 1.47
C ARG A 85 12.42 -0.39 1.91
N THR A 86 13.28 0.30 1.18
CA THR A 86 13.50 1.74 1.33
C THR A 86 13.21 2.41 0.00
N ASP A 87 12.28 3.35 0.01
CA ASP A 87 11.90 4.19 -1.12
C ASP A 87 12.36 5.63 -0.87
N PHE A 88 13.08 6.21 -1.83
CA PHE A 88 13.56 7.58 -1.77
C PHE A 88 12.65 8.46 -2.61
N HIS A 89 11.54 8.87 -2.01
CA HIS A 89 10.52 9.67 -2.69
C HIS A 89 10.90 11.15 -2.66
N ASN A 90 10.97 11.81 -3.83
CA ASN A 90 11.40 13.21 -3.94
C ASN A 90 10.51 14.19 -3.17
N LEU A 91 9.20 13.92 -3.03
CA LEU A 91 8.25 14.78 -2.33
C LEU A 91 7.90 14.29 -0.92
N ALA A 92 7.80 12.98 -0.70
CA ALA A 92 7.41 12.38 0.57
C ALA A 92 8.60 11.98 1.45
N GLY A 93 9.85 12.21 0.97
CA GLY A 93 11.06 11.85 1.70
C GLY A 93 11.34 10.36 1.70
N THR A 94 12.29 9.94 2.53
CA THR A 94 12.70 8.53 2.61
C THR A 94 11.70 7.72 3.41
N GLN A 95 11.16 6.67 2.81
CA GLN A 95 10.18 5.78 3.41
C GLN A 95 10.78 4.39 3.61
N PHE A 96 10.79 3.93 4.86
CA PHE A 96 11.26 2.59 5.22
C PHE A 96 10.07 1.71 5.60
N THR A 97 9.90 0.59 4.88
CA THR A 97 8.74 -0.31 4.99
C THR A 97 9.19 -1.74 5.28
N PRO A 98 9.38 -2.11 6.57
CA PRO A 98 9.65 -3.47 6.97
C PRO A 98 8.40 -4.34 6.90
N ARG A 99 8.59 -5.64 6.66
CA ARG A 99 7.53 -6.64 6.72
C ARG A 99 8.03 -7.97 7.27
N LEU A 100 7.15 -8.67 7.99
CA LEU A 100 7.39 -9.97 8.55
C LEU A 100 6.16 -10.84 8.30
N ASN A 101 6.38 -12.06 7.80
CA ASN A 101 5.34 -13.08 7.68
C ASN A 101 5.88 -14.37 8.29
N PHE A 102 5.09 -14.99 9.15
CA PHE A 102 5.44 -16.24 9.81
C PHE A 102 4.29 -17.24 9.65
N LYS A 103 4.61 -18.42 9.14
CA LYS A 103 3.71 -19.56 9.07
C LYS A 103 4.25 -20.65 9.97
N TYR A 104 3.38 -21.27 10.76
CA TYR A 104 3.73 -22.40 11.62
C TYR A 104 2.71 -23.52 11.50
N ASP A 105 3.16 -24.70 11.09
CA ASP A 105 2.36 -25.93 11.03
C ASP A 105 2.37 -26.59 12.42
N ILE A 106 1.43 -26.18 13.30
CA ILE A 106 1.28 -26.70 14.67
C ILE A 106 1.06 -28.21 14.60
N SER A 107 0.21 -28.65 13.68
CA SER A 107 -0.02 -30.03 13.33
C SER A 107 -0.32 -30.15 11.83
N PRO A 108 -0.41 -31.37 11.25
CA PRO A 108 -0.81 -31.55 9.84
C PRO A 108 -2.19 -30.96 9.50
N LYS A 109 -2.99 -30.61 10.52
CA LYS A 109 -4.35 -30.08 10.37
C LYS A 109 -4.53 -28.68 10.92
N THR A 110 -3.49 -28.13 11.57
CA THR A 110 -3.57 -26.84 12.26
C THR A 110 -2.44 -25.95 11.81
N ILE A 111 -2.77 -24.82 11.18
CA ILE A 111 -1.79 -23.87 10.65
C ILE A 111 -2.05 -22.51 11.28
N LEU A 112 -1.00 -21.92 11.85
CA LEU A 112 -0.96 -20.54 12.32
C LEU A 112 -0.19 -19.68 11.32
N ARG A 113 -0.75 -18.51 10.98
CA ARG A 113 -0.04 -17.47 10.20
C ARG A 113 -0.09 -16.17 10.94
N LEU A 114 1.05 -15.49 10.99
CA LEU A 114 1.21 -14.16 11.57
C LEU A 114 1.82 -13.23 10.52
N SER A 115 1.39 -11.98 10.49
CA SER A 115 1.95 -10.97 9.62
C SER A 115 2.06 -9.64 10.34
N ALA A 116 3.10 -8.88 10.03
CA ALA A 116 3.26 -7.50 10.46
C ALA A 116 4.01 -6.73 9.36
N GLY A 117 3.61 -5.49 9.10
CA GLY A 117 4.29 -4.68 8.11
C GLY A 117 3.87 -3.22 8.15
N LYS A 118 4.80 -2.36 7.77
CA LYS A 118 4.56 -0.93 7.57
C LYS A 118 4.36 -0.65 6.09
N GLY A 119 3.39 0.17 5.76
CA GLY A 119 3.16 0.70 4.40
C GLY A 119 3.08 2.21 4.41
N PHE A 120 3.31 2.81 3.24
CA PHE A 120 3.04 4.23 3.02
C PHE A 120 2.43 4.42 1.63
N ARG A 121 1.72 5.52 1.44
CA ARG A 121 1.26 5.98 0.14
C ARG A 121 1.10 7.51 0.12
N THR A 122 1.14 8.08 -1.06
CA THR A 122 0.73 9.46 -1.33
C THR A 122 -0.74 9.48 -1.74
N ALA A 123 -1.53 10.39 -1.18
CA ALA A 123 -2.95 10.49 -1.49
C ALA A 123 -3.18 11.15 -2.86
N ASN A 124 -4.09 10.60 -3.66
CA ASN A 124 -4.61 11.20 -4.87
C ASN A 124 -6.04 11.69 -4.62
N ILE A 125 -6.15 12.82 -3.90
CA ILE A 125 -7.41 13.28 -3.30
C ILE A 125 -8.56 13.45 -4.30
N PHE A 126 -8.29 13.92 -5.51
CA PHE A 126 -9.34 14.10 -6.52
C PHE A 126 -9.74 12.78 -7.17
N ALA A 127 -8.77 11.96 -7.58
CA ALA A 127 -9.04 10.68 -8.22
C ALA A 127 -9.72 9.67 -7.28
N GLU A 128 -9.37 9.69 -5.99
CA GLU A 128 -9.95 8.80 -4.98
C GLU A 128 -11.35 9.24 -4.51
N ASN A 129 -11.70 10.52 -4.68
CA ASN A 129 -12.92 11.12 -4.16
C ASN A 129 -13.87 11.65 -5.25
N GLN A 130 -13.86 11.06 -6.43
CA GLN A 130 -14.66 11.50 -7.59
C GLN A 130 -16.16 11.57 -7.32
N GLN A 131 -16.68 10.72 -6.42
CA GLN A 131 -18.08 10.73 -6.03
C GLN A 131 -18.56 12.07 -5.45
N TYR A 132 -17.64 12.85 -4.86
CA TYR A 132 -17.99 14.14 -4.26
C TYR A 132 -18.12 15.26 -5.29
N PHE A 133 -17.63 15.07 -6.52
CA PHE A 133 -17.80 16.03 -7.60
C PHE A 133 -19.25 16.14 -8.08
N ALA A 134 -20.06 15.10 -7.85
CA ALA A 134 -21.49 15.11 -8.15
C ALA A 134 -22.32 15.93 -7.14
N SER A 135 -21.72 16.39 -6.03
CA SER A 135 -22.39 17.18 -5.00
C SER A 135 -22.13 18.68 -5.15
N ASN A 136 -22.95 19.54 -4.54
CA ASN A 136 -22.73 20.99 -4.51
C ASN A 136 -21.74 21.42 -3.42
N ARG A 137 -21.15 20.50 -2.65
CA ARG A 137 -20.21 20.82 -1.58
C ARG A 137 -18.87 21.27 -2.16
N GLN A 138 -18.28 22.31 -1.60
CA GLN A 138 -16.92 22.73 -1.96
C GLN A 138 -15.92 21.74 -1.36
N ILE A 139 -14.90 21.40 -2.14
CA ILE A 139 -13.77 20.60 -1.66
C ILE A 139 -12.71 21.59 -1.20
N GLU A 140 -12.41 21.57 0.08
CA GLU A 140 -11.33 22.31 0.69
C GLU A 140 -10.25 21.33 1.17
N ILE A 141 -8.99 21.63 0.88
CA ILE A 141 -7.86 20.82 1.31
C ILE A 141 -7.29 21.45 2.58
N LEU A 142 -7.47 20.77 3.70
CA LEU A 142 -6.84 21.15 4.97
C LEU A 142 -5.46 20.51 5.03
N GLY A 143 -4.44 21.27 4.67
CA GLY A 143 -3.06 20.81 4.64
C GLY A 143 -2.46 20.58 6.03
N ASN A 144 -1.44 19.73 6.09
CA ASN A 144 -0.67 19.45 7.30
C ASN A 144 0.85 19.61 7.09
N GLY A 145 1.24 20.38 6.07
CA GLY A 145 2.63 20.74 5.76
C GLY A 145 3.38 19.68 4.94
N GLY A 146 2.69 18.89 4.15
CA GLY A 146 3.31 17.99 3.17
C GLY A 146 3.54 18.66 1.81
N ASN A 147 4.22 17.97 0.91
CA ASN A 147 4.58 18.50 -0.42
C ASN A 147 3.59 18.09 -1.53
N ILE A 148 2.61 17.24 -1.23
CA ILE A 148 1.60 16.77 -2.18
C ILE A 148 0.25 17.24 -1.67
N TYR A 149 -0.39 18.20 -2.34
CA TYR A 149 -1.60 18.90 -1.91
C TYR A 149 -1.50 19.49 -0.49
N ASP A 150 -0.29 19.89 -0.06
CA ASP A 150 0.01 20.28 1.34
C ASP A 150 -0.25 19.15 2.36
N LEU A 151 -0.29 17.87 1.91
CA LEU A 151 -0.55 16.70 2.75
C LEU A 151 0.72 15.86 2.92
N LYS A 152 0.92 15.31 4.13
CA LYS A 152 1.93 14.29 4.41
C LYS A 152 1.50 12.94 3.83
N PRO A 153 2.46 12.05 3.52
CA PRO A 153 2.13 10.70 3.08
C PRO A 153 1.37 9.95 4.19
N GLU A 154 0.40 9.14 3.78
CA GLU A 154 -0.28 8.22 4.70
C GLU A 154 0.66 7.09 5.09
N ILE A 155 0.72 6.80 6.38
CA ILE A 155 1.56 5.75 6.95
C ILE A 155 0.70 4.86 7.83
N ALA A 156 0.80 3.55 7.61
CA ALA A 156 0.06 2.59 8.40
C ALA A 156 0.91 1.36 8.76
N TRP A 157 0.66 0.82 9.96
CA TRP A 157 1.09 -0.50 10.37
C TRP A 157 -0.06 -1.48 10.27
N ASN A 158 0.20 -2.62 9.62
CA ASN A 158 -0.76 -3.70 9.49
C ASN A 158 -0.27 -4.91 10.28
N TYR A 159 -1.17 -5.52 11.04
CA TYR A 159 -0.95 -6.75 11.79
C TYR A 159 -2.02 -7.76 11.43
N GLY A 160 -1.64 -9.00 11.25
CA GLY A 160 -2.56 -10.08 10.94
C GLY A 160 -2.23 -11.35 11.71
N ALA A 161 -3.26 -12.06 12.14
CA ALA A 161 -3.17 -13.40 12.67
C ALA A 161 -4.27 -14.26 12.05
N SER A 162 -3.92 -15.46 11.59
CA SER A 162 -4.83 -16.41 10.96
C SER A 162 -4.60 -17.79 11.54
N LEU A 163 -5.67 -18.43 11.99
CA LEU A 163 -5.65 -19.82 12.46
C LEU A 163 -6.54 -20.66 11.56
N GLN A 164 -5.96 -21.68 10.93
CA GLN A 164 -6.66 -22.65 10.12
C GLN A 164 -6.68 -23.99 10.84
N GLN A 165 -7.87 -24.61 10.94
CA GLN A 165 -8.06 -25.92 11.53
C GLN A 165 -8.86 -26.81 10.57
N GLU A 166 -8.27 -27.95 10.19
CA GLU A 166 -8.97 -29.02 9.47
C GLU A 166 -9.54 -30.07 10.44
N PHE A 167 -10.76 -30.49 10.21
CA PHE A 167 -11.45 -31.51 11.02
C PHE A 167 -12.42 -32.33 10.14
N LYS A 168 -12.96 -33.40 10.71
CA LYS A 168 -14.01 -34.17 10.05
C LYS A 168 -15.36 -33.78 10.65
N PHE A 169 -16.31 -33.44 9.80
CA PHE A 169 -17.68 -33.14 10.16
C PHE A 169 -18.62 -34.02 9.30
N PHE A 170 -19.48 -34.82 9.92
CA PHE A 170 -20.32 -35.81 9.25
C PHE A 170 -19.56 -36.66 8.22
N ASN A 171 -18.41 -37.20 8.61
CA ASN A 171 -17.51 -38.02 7.78
C ASN A 171 -16.94 -37.32 6.53
N ARG A 172 -17.11 -35.99 6.40
CA ARG A 172 -16.54 -35.13 5.36
C ARG A 172 -15.43 -34.25 5.95
N LYS A 173 -14.46 -33.91 5.11
CA LYS A 173 -13.43 -32.93 5.48
C LYS A 173 -14.08 -31.55 5.56
N ALA A 174 -13.82 -30.85 6.64
CA ALA A 174 -14.19 -29.45 6.84
C ALA A 174 -12.97 -28.64 7.29
N THR A 175 -12.92 -27.37 6.94
CA THR A 175 -11.86 -26.44 7.32
C THR A 175 -12.52 -25.22 7.96
N LEU A 176 -12.05 -24.85 9.14
CA LEU A 176 -12.39 -23.59 9.80
C LEU A 176 -11.17 -22.67 9.67
N VAL A 177 -11.42 -21.42 9.30
CA VAL A 177 -10.40 -20.36 9.29
C VAL A 177 -10.92 -19.22 10.13
N ALA A 178 -10.08 -18.72 11.04
CA ALA A 178 -10.33 -17.51 11.82
C ALA A 178 -9.20 -16.52 11.54
N ASP A 179 -9.58 -15.32 11.10
CA ASP A 179 -8.65 -14.25 10.76
C ASP A 179 -8.90 -13.03 11.66
N PHE A 180 -7.82 -12.43 12.11
CA PHE A 180 -7.79 -11.15 12.80
C PHE A 180 -6.84 -10.21 12.09
N PHE A 181 -7.30 -9.00 11.78
CA PHE A 181 -6.49 -7.95 11.19
C PHE A 181 -6.67 -6.65 11.94
N ARG A 182 -5.58 -5.91 12.08
CA ARG A 182 -5.55 -4.57 12.64
C ARG A 182 -4.66 -3.67 11.80
N THR A 183 -5.15 -2.47 11.52
CA THR A 183 -4.40 -1.41 10.85
C THR A 183 -4.36 -0.21 11.76
N ASP A 184 -3.14 0.26 12.08
CA ASP A 184 -2.89 1.46 12.88
C ASP A 184 -2.31 2.54 11.94
N PHE A 185 -3.08 3.58 11.68
CA PHE A 185 -2.64 4.72 10.90
C PHE A 185 -1.86 5.70 11.78
N GLN A 186 -0.71 6.16 11.30
CA GLN A 186 0.05 7.27 11.89
C GLN A 186 -0.39 8.61 11.28
N ASP A 187 -0.54 8.62 9.95
CA ASP A 187 -1.09 9.74 9.19
C ASP A 187 -2.11 9.15 8.22
N GLN A 188 -3.30 9.73 8.15
CA GLN A 188 -4.38 9.32 7.25
C GLN A 188 -5.06 10.55 6.67
N VAL A 189 -5.33 10.52 5.38
CA VAL A 189 -6.14 11.52 4.68
C VAL A 189 -7.60 11.07 4.72
N LEU A 190 -8.46 11.93 5.27
CA LEU A 190 -9.89 11.64 5.41
C LEU A 190 -10.70 12.71 4.65
N ALA A 191 -11.75 12.28 3.95
CA ALA A 191 -12.78 13.18 3.46
C ALA A 191 -13.80 13.41 4.57
N ASP A 192 -13.78 14.59 5.17
CA ASP A 192 -14.77 15.00 6.17
C ASP A 192 -15.98 15.61 5.48
N LEU A 193 -17.14 14.97 5.64
CA LEU A 193 -18.41 15.39 5.05
C LEU A 193 -19.29 16.17 6.02
N ASP A 194 -18.93 16.24 7.29
CA ASP A 194 -19.74 16.85 8.34
C ASP A 194 -19.41 18.33 8.52
N ILE A 195 -18.27 18.79 8.05
CA ILE A 195 -17.94 20.22 8.01
C ILE A 195 -18.80 20.87 6.92
N SER A 196 -19.87 21.57 7.35
CA SER A 196 -20.62 22.45 6.45
C SER A 196 -19.85 23.75 6.33
N PRO A 197 -19.45 24.19 5.13
CA PRO A 197 -18.99 25.55 4.93
C PRO A 197 -20.22 26.46 5.18
N ASN A 198 -20.11 27.33 6.20
CA ASN A 198 -21.07 28.40 6.45
C ASN A 198 -21.13 29.36 5.27
#